data_cd77bdcb3579c01d5b5c6843a4f52a4c
#
_entry.id   cd77bdcb3579c01d5b5c6843a4f52a4c
#
_cell.length_a   1.000
_cell.length_b   1.000
_cell.length_c   1.000
_cell.angle_alpha   90.00
_cell.angle_beta   90.00
_cell.angle_gamma   90.00
#
_symmetry.space_group_name_H-M   'P 1'
#
loop_
_entity.id
_entity.type
_entity.pdbx_description
1 polymer ?
#
loop_
_entity_poly.entity_id
_entity_poly.type
_entity_poly.pdbx_seq_one_letter_code
_entity_poly.pdbx_strand_id
1 'polypeptide(L)'
;MTQDPLSAALPAAALAERLTAGAVALMPTDTLPALAARPAFASRIWELKQRPLDKPLILMGANLDQFEAVLGVPWRPEWLAMAAQGWPGPLTLVLPARGGPMDQLHPGGRSLGLRIPACAEARELLGCSGVLATTSANPSGAAAARDAEAARRFFPGLPLLGPIPWPAGSGLASTVLAWQEDGGGAAGRQGWRVLRQGAFVLPDRLP
;
A
#
# COMPACT_ATOMS: atom_id res chain seq x y z
N MET A 1 15.69 -17.66 25.94
CA MET A 1 15.78 -16.75 24.78
C MET A 1 14.77 -15.64 25.03
N THR A 2 15.20 -14.50 25.53
CA THR A 2 14.38 -13.32 25.71
C THR A 2 14.03 -12.80 24.33
N GLN A 3 12.74 -12.77 23.97
CA GLN A 3 12.26 -12.11 22.76
C GLN A 3 12.63 -10.62 22.88
N ASP A 4 13.29 -10.10 21.85
CA ASP A 4 13.57 -8.67 21.75
C ASP A 4 12.22 -7.92 21.76
N PRO A 5 11.97 -7.02 22.73
CA PRO A 5 10.70 -6.30 22.84
C PRO A 5 10.39 -5.44 21.60
N LEU A 6 11.37 -5.17 20.73
CA LEU A 6 11.17 -4.44 19.47
C LEU A 6 10.57 -5.31 18.36
N SER A 7 10.65 -6.64 18.46
CA SER A 7 10.11 -7.59 17.45
C SER A 7 8.75 -8.21 17.85
N ALA A 8 8.08 -7.67 18.84
CA ALA A 8 6.80 -8.18 19.32
C ALA A 8 5.68 -7.97 18.27
N ALA A 9 4.77 -8.96 18.19
CA ALA A 9 3.51 -8.78 17.51
C ALA A 9 2.61 -7.88 18.35
N LEU A 10 2.14 -6.76 17.79
CA LEU A 10 1.36 -5.75 18.49
C LEU A 10 -0.08 -5.71 17.96
N PRO A 11 -1.08 -5.47 18.82
CA PRO A 11 -2.43 -5.16 18.38
C PRO A 11 -2.44 -3.85 17.58
N ALA A 12 -3.46 -3.67 16.74
CA ALA A 12 -3.56 -2.55 15.78
C ALA A 12 -3.38 -1.18 16.43
N ALA A 13 -4.04 -0.92 17.56
CA ALA A 13 -3.94 0.36 18.26
C ALA A 13 -2.50 0.66 18.75
N ALA A 14 -1.84 -0.32 19.37
CA ALA A 14 -0.48 -0.14 19.86
C ALA A 14 0.53 0.03 18.71
N LEU A 15 0.31 -0.68 17.58
CA LEU A 15 1.16 -0.52 16.41
C LEU A 15 0.94 0.86 15.74
N ALA A 16 -0.29 1.37 15.73
CA ALA A 16 -0.61 2.70 15.24
C ALA A 16 0.11 3.82 16.03
N GLU A 17 0.24 3.67 17.33
CA GLU A 17 1.04 4.59 18.19
C GLU A 17 2.52 4.56 17.79
N ARG A 18 3.10 3.38 17.54
CA ARG A 18 4.48 3.25 17.07
C ARG A 18 4.69 3.90 15.71
N LEU A 19 3.74 3.70 14.78
CA LEU A 19 3.76 4.33 13.45
C LEU A 19 3.66 5.86 13.56
N THR A 20 2.85 6.37 14.49
CA THR A 20 2.74 7.81 14.76
C THR A 20 4.04 8.38 15.33
N ALA A 21 4.77 7.61 16.14
CA ALA A 21 6.11 7.96 16.62
C ALA A 21 7.22 7.79 15.56
N GLY A 22 6.85 7.40 14.32
CA GLY A 22 7.77 7.32 13.19
C GLY A 22 8.36 5.92 12.93
N ALA A 23 7.84 4.87 13.57
CA ALA A 23 8.29 3.52 13.26
C ALA A 23 7.92 3.10 11.82
N VAL A 24 8.69 2.18 11.26
CA VAL A 24 8.27 1.32 10.16
C VAL A 24 7.81 0.00 10.75
N ALA A 25 6.75 -0.58 10.21
CA ALA A 25 6.18 -1.82 10.70
C ALA A 25 5.94 -2.83 9.58
N LEU A 26 5.76 -4.09 9.97
CA LEU A 26 5.37 -5.19 9.11
C LEU A 26 3.89 -5.49 9.31
N MET A 27 3.13 -5.69 8.22
CA MET A 27 1.71 -6.05 8.29
C MET A 27 1.31 -7.04 7.20
N PRO A 28 0.27 -7.88 7.43
CA PRO A 28 -0.30 -8.73 6.40
C PRO A 28 -1.06 -7.90 5.36
N THR A 29 -1.30 -8.48 4.20
CA THR A 29 -2.33 -8.04 3.26
C THR A 29 -2.95 -9.26 2.57
N ASP A 30 -4.04 -9.06 1.84
CA ASP A 30 -4.66 -10.08 0.99
C ASP A 30 -3.80 -10.53 -0.20
N THR A 31 -2.64 -9.89 -0.41
CA THR A 31 -1.66 -10.20 -1.48
C THR A 31 -0.34 -10.71 -0.89
N LEU A 32 0.52 -9.82 -0.49
CA LEU A 32 1.84 -10.06 0.07
C LEU A 32 2.01 -9.23 1.34
N PRO A 33 2.74 -9.70 2.36
CA PRO A 33 3.15 -8.87 3.49
C PRO A 33 3.76 -7.55 3.06
N ALA A 34 3.50 -6.51 3.83
CA ALA A 34 3.95 -5.15 3.52
C ALA A 34 4.78 -4.52 4.63
N LEU A 35 5.74 -3.68 4.24
CA LEU A 35 6.28 -2.61 5.07
C LEU A 35 5.29 -1.46 5.06
N ALA A 36 5.10 -0.83 6.21
CA ALA A 36 4.20 0.29 6.39
C ALA A 36 4.83 1.39 7.25
N ALA A 37 4.61 2.64 6.90
CA ALA A 37 4.98 3.81 7.69
C ALA A 37 3.95 4.93 7.47
N ARG A 38 3.87 5.87 8.41
CA ARG A 38 3.13 7.12 8.14
C ARG A 38 3.78 7.85 6.95
N PRO A 39 3.02 8.54 6.09
CA PRO A 39 3.59 9.26 4.94
C PRO A 39 4.76 10.16 5.29
N ALA A 40 4.70 10.88 6.41
CA ALA A 40 5.78 11.75 6.89
C ALA A 40 7.11 11.02 7.17
N PHE A 41 7.08 9.71 7.33
CA PHE A 41 8.25 8.86 7.58
C PHE A 41 8.53 7.86 6.44
N ALA A 42 7.93 8.08 5.28
CA ALA A 42 8.06 7.21 4.11
C ALA A 42 9.51 7.00 3.67
N SER A 43 10.39 7.99 3.84
CA SER A 43 11.83 7.90 3.51
C SER A 43 12.51 6.69 4.16
N ARG A 44 12.11 6.34 5.38
CA ARG A 44 12.63 5.16 6.10
C ARG A 44 12.38 3.84 5.37
N ILE A 45 11.30 3.74 4.59
CA ILE A 45 11.02 2.55 3.78
C ILE A 45 12.02 2.43 2.62
N TRP A 46 12.35 3.54 1.94
CA TRP A 46 13.37 3.54 0.89
C TRP A 46 14.74 3.14 1.45
N GLU A 47 15.13 3.70 2.58
CA GLU A 47 16.38 3.38 3.28
C GLU A 47 16.45 1.90 3.64
N LEU A 48 15.43 1.36 4.35
CA LEU A 48 15.36 -0.05 4.77
C LEU A 48 15.43 -1.03 3.60
N LYS A 49 14.81 -0.68 2.47
CA LYS A 49 14.76 -1.55 1.28
C LYS A 49 15.96 -1.33 0.36
N GLN A 50 16.77 -0.30 0.57
CA GLN A 50 17.73 0.19 -0.44
C GLN A 50 17.04 0.40 -1.80
N ARG A 51 15.82 0.98 -1.74
CA ARG A 51 14.94 1.14 -2.89
C ARG A 51 15.31 2.40 -3.67
N PRO A 52 15.42 2.34 -5.02
CA PRO A 52 15.55 3.54 -5.82
C PRO A 52 14.39 4.52 -5.59
N LEU A 53 14.70 5.82 -5.47
CA LEU A 53 13.71 6.87 -5.20
C LEU A 53 12.72 7.09 -6.36
N ASP A 54 13.08 6.69 -7.57
CA ASP A 54 12.24 6.69 -8.76
C ASP A 54 11.12 5.63 -8.74
N LYS A 55 11.15 4.75 -7.73
CA LYS A 55 10.08 3.75 -7.50
C LYS A 55 9.15 4.25 -6.40
N PRO A 56 7.99 4.85 -6.72
CA PRO A 56 7.09 5.41 -5.72
C PRO A 56 6.55 4.34 -4.76
N LEU A 57 6.14 4.77 -3.58
CA LEU A 57 5.35 3.97 -2.65
C LEU A 57 3.87 4.15 -2.96
N ILE A 58 3.05 3.19 -2.53
CA ILE A 58 1.59 3.31 -2.58
C ILE A 58 1.04 3.71 -1.21
N LEU A 59 -0.12 4.32 -1.21
CA LEU A 59 -0.87 4.67 -0.01
C LEU A 59 -1.97 3.63 0.21
N MET A 60 -1.98 2.99 1.37
CA MET A 60 -3.08 2.15 1.80
C MET A 60 -3.98 2.90 2.78
N GLY A 61 -5.29 2.71 2.66
CA GLY A 61 -6.31 3.23 3.56
C GLY A 61 -7.32 2.17 3.95
N ALA A 62 -8.09 2.41 5.01
CA ALA A 62 -9.16 1.52 5.46
C ALA A 62 -10.44 1.65 4.61
N ASN A 63 -10.70 2.85 4.09
CA ASN A 63 -11.90 3.21 3.32
C ASN A 63 -11.61 4.39 2.38
N LEU A 64 -12.61 4.79 1.58
CA LEU A 64 -12.51 5.91 0.63
C LEU A 64 -12.33 7.26 1.32
N ASP A 65 -12.99 7.48 2.45
CA ASP A 65 -12.97 8.77 3.17
C ASP A 65 -11.53 9.17 3.56
N GLN A 66 -10.71 8.19 3.92
CA GLN A 66 -9.30 8.43 4.22
C GLN A 66 -8.51 8.91 3.00
N PHE A 67 -8.91 8.52 1.80
CA PHE A 67 -8.27 8.97 0.57
C PHE A 67 -8.76 10.34 0.12
N GLU A 68 -10.01 10.71 0.39
CA GLU A 68 -10.52 12.04 0.10
C GLU A 68 -9.68 13.13 0.76
N ALA A 69 -9.30 12.89 2.02
CA ALA A 69 -8.49 13.83 2.79
C ALA A 69 -7.06 14.04 2.24
N VAL A 70 -6.56 13.13 1.40
CA VAL A 70 -5.14 13.11 0.99
C VAL A 70 -4.91 13.17 -0.52
N LEU A 71 -5.94 12.94 -1.34
CA LEU A 71 -5.81 12.92 -2.80
C LEU A 71 -5.54 14.33 -3.38
N GLY A 72 -6.11 15.36 -2.75
CA GLY A 72 -5.93 16.76 -3.14
C GLY A 72 -6.57 17.14 -4.48
N VAL A 73 -7.39 16.25 -5.05
CA VAL A 73 -8.22 16.46 -6.25
C VAL A 73 -9.57 15.76 -6.07
N PRO A 74 -10.65 16.26 -6.71
CA PRO A 74 -11.96 15.61 -6.65
C PRO A 74 -11.94 14.20 -7.26
N TRP A 75 -12.70 13.28 -6.66
CA TRP A 75 -12.95 11.97 -7.24
C TRP A 75 -13.74 12.08 -8.54
N ARG A 76 -13.42 11.20 -9.50
CA ARG A 76 -14.17 11.04 -10.74
C ARG A 76 -15.08 9.81 -10.67
N PRO A 77 -16.24 9.83 -11.34
CA PRO A 77 -17.14 8.67 -11.38
C PRO A 77 -16.43 7.39 -11.89
N GLU A 78 -15.56 7.50 -12.88
CA GLU A 78 -14.81 6.38 -13.45
C GLU A 78 -13.83 5.77 -12.44
N TRP A 79 -13.23 6.61 -11.58
CA TRP A 79 -12.33 6.12 -10.52
C TRP A 79 -13.10 5.36 -9.44
N LEU A 80 -14.24 5.90 -9.03
CA LEU A 80 -15.13 5.24 -8.06
C LEU A 80 -15.70 3.93 -8.61
N ALA A 81 -16.09 3.90 -9.89
CA ALA A 81 -16.59 2.71 -10.54
C ALA A 81 -15.52 1.60 -10.60
N MET A 82 -14.26 1.93 -10.86
CA MET A 82 -13.16 0.96 -10.84
C MET A 82 -12.80 0.55 -9.41
N ALA A 83 -12.78 1.48 -8.47
CA ALA A 83 -12.54 1.20 -7.06
C ALA A 83 -13.57 0.20 -6.52
N ALA A 84 -14.85 0.38 -6.83
CA ALA A 84 -15.94 -0.51 -6.40
C ALA A 84 -15.81 -1.95 -6.93
N GLN A 85 -15.07 -2.17 -8.02
CA GLN A 85 -14.84 -3.52 -8.55
C GLN A 85 -13.71 -4.26 -7.82
N GLY A 86 -12.73 -3.54 -7.25
CA GLY A 86 -11.54 -4.16 -6.71
C GLY A 86 -11.17 -3.77 -5.28
N TRP A 87 -11.96 -2.93 -4.61
CA TRP A 87 -11.76 -2.54 -3.22
C TRP A 87 -12.96 -2.90 -2.33
N PRO A 88 -12.71 -3.44 -1.14
CA PRO A 88 -11.41 -3.90 -0.62
C PRO A 88 -10.86 -5.08 -1.41
N GLY A 89 -9.55 -5.03 -1.78
CA GLY A 89 -8.98 -6.12 -2.56
C GLY A 89 -7.60 -5.86 -3.17
N PRO A 90 -7.20 -6.76 -4.10
CA PRO A 90 -5.86 -6.77 -4.67
C PRO A 90 -5.70 -5.81 -5.88
N LEU A 91 -6.39 -4.67 -5.87
CA LEU A 91 -6.32 -3.63 -6.89
C LEU A 91 -5.62 -2.38 -6.35
N THR A 92 -4.66 -1.85 -7.09
CA THR A 92 -4.02 -0.55 -6.84
C THR A 92 -4.37 0.39 -7.98
N LEU A 93 -4.95 1.55 -7.67
CA LEU A 93 -5.26 2.61 -8.63
C LEU A 93 -4.24 3.74 -8.50
N VAL A 94 -3.54 4.05 -9.57
CA VAL A 94 -2.62 5.19 -9.66
C VAL A 94 -3.41 6.35 -10.26
N LEU A 95 -3.74 7.32 -9.40
CA LEU A 95 -4.61 8.44 -9.72
C LEU A 95 -3.83 9.76 -9.66
N PRO A 96 -4.21 10.77 -10.46
CA PRO A 96 -3.72 12.13 -10.27
C PRO A 96 -3.92 12.58 -8.82
N ALA A 97 -2.90 13.19 -8.25
CA ALA A 97 -2.92 13.63 -6.86
C ALA A 97 -2.09 14.92 -6.71
N ARG A 98 -2.37 15.68 -5.63
CA ARG A 98 -1.65 16.92 -5.30
C ARG A 98 -1.44 17.03 -3.79
N GLY A 99 -0.32 17.65 -3.41
CA GLY A 99 -0.02 18.01 -2.03
C GLY A 99 0.53 16.86 -1.18
N GLY A 100 0.67 17.13 0.09
CA GLY A 100 1.33 16.39 1.18
C GLY A 100 1.76 14.94 0.96
N PRO A 101 0.85 13.94 1.07
CA PRO A 101 1.27 12.54 0.93
C PRO A 101 1.82 12.19 -0.45
N MET A 102 1.35 12.84 -1.54
CA MET A 102 1.86 12.60 -2.89
C MET A 102 3.34 12.99 -2.97
N ASP A 103 3.71 14.16 -2.46
CA ASP A 103 5.10 14.64 -2.49
C ASP A 103 6.04 13.74 -1.66
N GLN A 104 5.51 13.13 -0.59
CA GLN A 104 6.27 12.23 0.28
C GLN A 104 6.45 10.82 -0.32
N LEU A 105 5.48 10.33 -1.08
CA LEU A 105 5.48 8.97 -1.62
C LEU A 105 5.95 8.88 -3.09
N HIS A 106 5.87 9.97 -3.82
CA HIS A 106 6.26 10.07 -5.21
C HIS A 106 6.91 11.44 -5.48
N PRO A 107 8.12 11.68 -4.95
CA PRO A 107 8.82 12.95 -5.11
C PRO A 107 8.92 13.37 -6.59
N GLY A 108 8.45 14.58 -6.91
CA GLY A 108 8.41 15.09 -8.28
C GLY A 108 7.32 14.48 -9.19
N GLY A 109 6.52 13.56 -8.67
CA GLY A 109 5.40 12.96 -9.40
C GLY A 109 4.14 13.82 -9.38
N ARG A 110 3.09 13.33 -10.08
CA ARG A 110 1.77 13.96 -10.16
C ARG A 110 0.64 12.96 -9.92
N SER A 111 0.97 11.80 -9.39
CA SER A 111 0.03 10.70 -9.17
C SER A 111 0.41 9.90 -7.95
N LEU A 112 -0.57 9.25 -7.35
CA LEU A 112 -0.42 8.44 -6.17
C LEU A 112 -1.12 7.09 -6.36
N GLY A 113 -0.42 6.00 -6.04
CA GLY A 113 -1.01 4.68 -6.00
C GLY A 113 -1.83 4.51 -4.72
N LEU A 114 -3.10 4.15 -4.84
CA LEU A 114 -4.05 3.98 -3.73
C LEU A 114 -4.54 2.53 -3.68
N ARG A 115 -4.74 2.00 -2.48
CA ARG A 115 -5.32 0.67 -2.28
C ARG A 115 -6.05 0.55 -0.95
N ILE A 116 -7.23 -0.10 -0.95
CA ILE A 116 -7.89 -0.61 0.24
C ILE A 116 -7.71 -2.13 0.25
N PRO A 117 -6.93 -2.71 1.17
CA PRO A 117 -6.70 -4.16 1.21
C PRO A 117 -7.93 -4.92 1.73
N ALA A 118 -8.14 -6.16 1.28
CA ALA A 118 -9.21 -7.02 1.81
C ALA A 118 -8.88 -7.65 3.18
N CYS A 119 -7.60 -7.69 3.58
CA CYS A 119 -7.16 -8.21 4.87
C CYS A 119 -7.78 -7.40 6.03
N ALA A 120 -8.51 -8.05 6.91
CA ALA A 120 -9.23 -7.41 8.01
C ALA A 120 -8.28 -6.76 9.02
N GLU A 121 -7.20 -7.44 9.38
CA GLU A 121 -6.18 -6.96 10.30
C GLU A 121 -5.49 -5.70 9.76
N ALA A 122 -5.17 -5.68 8.46
CA ALA A 122 -4.61 -4.51 7.83
C ALA A 122 -5.58 -3.33 7.87
N ARG A 123 -6.88 -3.56 7.60
CA ARG A 123 -7.89 -2.49 7.66
C ARG A 123 -8.14 -1.99 9.08
N GLU A 124 -8.07 -2.85 10.08
CA GLU A 124 -8.13 -2.45 11.49
C GLU A 124 -6.95 -1.50 11.82
N LEU A 125 -5.72 -1.88 11.46
CA LEU A 125 -4.57 -1.00 11.64
C LEU A 125 -4.74 0.34 10.94
N LEU A 126 -5.17 0.31 9.66
CA LEU A 126 -5.43 1.52 8.87
C LEU A 126 -6.55 2.38 9.45
N GLY A 127 -7.54 1.77 10.11
CA GLY A 127 -8.57 2.47 10.87
C GLY A 127 -8.00 3.24 12.07
N CYS A 128 -7.06 2.64 12.80
CA CYS A 128 -6.40 3.25 13.95
C CYS A 128 -5.32 4.30 13.55
N SER A 129 -4.54 4.01 12.50
CA SER A 129 -3.38 4.83 12.12
C SER A 129 -3.70 5.92 11.11
N GLY A 130 -4.83 5.84 10.39
CA GLY A 130 -5.01 6.54 9.13
C GLY A 130 -4.21 5.90 8.00
N VAL A 131 -4.11 6.62 6.87
CA VAL A 131 -3.38 6.13 5.69
C VAL A 131 -1.90 5.84 5.96
N LEU A 132 -1.37 4.79 5.33
CA LEU A 132 0.03 4.38 5.44
C LEU A 132 0.70 4.28 4.07
N ALA A 133 1.93 4.79 3.97
CA ALA A 133 2.85 4.50 2.88
C ALA A 133 3.28 3.04 2.96
N THR A 134 3.16 2.29 1.85
CA THR A 134 3.41 0.85 1.87
C THR A 134 4.15 0.35 0.64
N THR A 135 4.84 -0.76 0.83
CA THR A 135 5.44 -1.58 -0.23
C THR A 135 5.58 -3.02 0.26
N SER A 136 5.85 -3.99 -0.63
CA SER A 136 6.07 -5.39 -0.24
C SER A 136 7.23 -5.54 0.75
N ALA A 137 7.09 -6.47 1.72
CA ALA A 137 8.08 -6.75 2.77
C ALA A 137 9.21 -7.65 2.26
N ASN A 138 10.09 -7.08 1.41
CA ASN A 138 11.32 -7.70 0.91
C ASN A 138 12.37 -6.64 0.58
N PRO A 139 13.66 -6.93 0.63
CA PRO A 139 14.69 -6.10 0.03
C PRO A 139 14.45 -5.88 -1.46
N SER A 140 14.90 -4.76 -2.02
CA SER A 140 14.76 -4.49 -3.47
C SER A 140 15.39 -5.61 -4.29
N GLY A 141 14.61 -6.16 -5.25
CA GLY A 141 15.07 -7.25 -6.12
C GLY A 141 14.92 -8.66 -5.54
N ALA A 142 14.72 -8.82 -4.24
CA ALA A 142 14.49 -10.12 -3.63
C ALA A 142 13.04 -10.60 -3.81
N ALA A 143 12.82 -11.91 -3.70
CA ALA A 143 11.48 -12.47 -3.65
C ALA A 143 10.70 -11.91 -2.44
N ALA A 144 9.40 -11.66 -2.63
CA ALA A 144 8.57 -11.12 -1.56
C ALA A 144 8.36 -12.15 -0.44
N ALA A 145 8.31 -11.68 0.83
CA ALA A 145 7.86 -12.48 1.94
C ALA A 145 6.43 -12.97 1.69
N ARG A 146 6.10 -14.17 2.20
CA ARG A 146 4.75 -14.73 2.09
C ARG A 146 4.03 -14.83 3.43
N ASP A 147 4.76 -14.66 4.52
CA ASP A 147 4.26 -14.77 5.89
C ASP A 147 5.03 -13.84 6.84
N ALA A 148 4.60 -13.80 8.10
CA ALA A 148 5.21 -12.99 9.15
C ALA A 148 6.67 -13.36 9.43
N GLU A 149 6.97 -14.66 9.38
CA GLU A 149 8.32 -15.17 9.68
C GLU A 149 9.31 -14.76 8.59
N ALA A 150 8.93 -14.92 7.31
CA ALA A 150 9.75 -14.48 6.18
C ALA A 150 9.96 -12.97 6.19
N ALA A 151 8.92 -12.19 6.49
CA ALA A 151 9.00 -10.74 6.60
C ALA A 151 9.95 -10.31 7.74
N ARG A 152 9.86 -10.97 8.90
CA ARG A 152 10.74 -10.73 10.04
C ARG A 152 12.20 -11.08 9.74
N ARG A 153 12.47 -12.16 8.98
CA ARG A 153 13.84 -12.51 8.56
C ARG A 153 14.47 -11.43 7.68
N PHE A 154 13.68 -10.80 6.81
CA PHE A 154 14.18 -9.69 5.99
C PHE A 154 14.41 -8.41 6.78
N PHE A 155 13.57 -8.15 7.77
CA PHE A 155 13.59 -6.91 8.54
C PHE A 155 13.52 -7.21 10.05
N PRO A 156 14.61 -7.76 10.62
CA PRO A 156 14.67 -8.05 12.04
C PRO A 156 14.57 -6.75 12.87
N GLY A 157 13.90 -6.84 14.01
CA GLY A 157 13.71 -5.70 14.92
C GLY A 157 12.55 -4.76 14.57
N LEU A 158 11.90 -4.89 13.40
CA LEU A 158 10.70 -4.12 13.13
C LEU A 158 9.49 -4.70 13.90
N PRO A 159 8.65 -3.84 14.48
CA PRO A 159 7.38 -4.26 15.04
C PRO A 159 6.48 -4.80 13.93
N LEU A 160 5.61 -5.74 14.26
CA LEU A 160 4.67 -6.31 13.31
C LEU A 160 3.24 -6.35 13.88
N LEU A 161 2.27 -6.28 12.98
CA LEU A 161 0.86 -6.38 13.33
C LEU A 161 0.54 -7.81 13.81
N GLY A 162 -0.10 -7.92 14.97
CA GLY A 162 -0.71 -9.17 15.47
C GLY A 162 -2.18 -9.28 15.04
N PRO A 163 -2.78 -10.46 15.27
CA PRO A 163 -2.13 -11.69 15.72
C PRO A 163 -1.29 -12.37 14.64
N ILE A 164 -0.44 -13.29 15.07
CA ILE A 164 0.29 -14.20 14.18
C ILE A 164 -0.14 -15.65 14.50
N PRO A 165 -0.15 -16.59 13.51
CA PRO A 165 0.23 -16.39 12.11
C PRO A 165 -0.73 -15.47 11.36
N TRP A 166 -0.20 -14.73 10.37
CA TRP A 166 -1.04 -13.91 9.50
C TRP A 166 -1.91 -14.77 8.58
N PRO A 167 -3.10 -14.28 8.19
CA PRO A 167 -3.86 -14.89 7.11
C PRO A 167 -3.02 -15.00 5.83
N ALA A 168 -3.17 -16.12 5.13
CA ALA A 168 -2.46 -16.32 3.87
C ALA A 168 -3.02 -15.35 2.81
N GLY A 169 -2.15 -14.51 2.24
CA GLY A 169 -2.47 -13.73 1.06
C GLY A 169 -2.38 -14.59 -0.22
N SER A 170 -2.78 -14.03 -1.35
CA SER A 170 -2.72 -14.71 -2.66
C SER A 170 -1.30 -15.09 -3.11
N GLY A 171 -0.28 -14.50 -2.50
CA GLY A 171 1.12 -14.67 -2.91
C GLY A 171 1.49 -13.94 -4.21
N LEU A 172 0.52 -13.27 -4.84
CA LEU A 172 0.71 -12.42 -6.01
C LEU A 172 0.66 -10.95 -5.61
N ALA A 173 1.36 -10.09 -6.35
CA ALA A 173 1.24 -8.65 -6.16
C ALA A 173 -0.14 -8.16 -6.61
N SER A 174 -0.56 -6.96 -6.14
CA SER A 174 -1.79 -6.33 -6.63
C SER A 174 -1.71 -6.01 -8.12
N THR A 175 -2.84 -6.05 -8.82
CA THR A 175 -2.97 -5.45 -10.15
C THR A 175 -2.88 -3.95 -10.02
N VAL A 176 -2.16 -3.28 -10.92
CA VAL A 176 -1.96 -1.84 -10.89
C VAL A 176 -2.50 -1.22 -12.17
N LEU A 177 -3.48 -0.35 -12.02
CA LEU A 177 -4.05 0.46 -13.08
C LEU A 177 -3.68 1.93 -12.87
N ALA A 178 -3.34 2.65 -13.93
CA ALA A 178 -3.14 4.09 -13.89
C ALA A 178 -4.20 4.79 -14.72
N TRP A 179 -4.73 5.88 -14.16
CA TRP A 179 -5.58 6.78 -14.92
C TRP A 179 -4.72 7.69 -15.81
N GLN A 180 -5.10 7.81 -17.07
CA GLN A 180 -4.45 8.69 -18.05
C GLN A 180 -5.40 9.83 -18.45
N GLU A 181 -4.99 11.07 -18.20
CA GLU A 181 -5.78 12.27 -18.52
C GLU A 181 -5.65 12.65 -19.99
N ASP A 182 -4.45 12.51 -20.55
CA ASP A 182 -4.15 12.90 -21.93
C ASP A 182 -4.01 11.66 -22.80
N GLY A 183 -5.09 11.24 -23.44
CA GLY A 183 -5.10 10.43 -24.66
C GLY A 183 -4.14 9.25 -24.82
N GLY A 184 -3.51 8.75 -23.77
CA GLY A 184 -2.60 7.59 -23.81
C GLY A 184 -3.30 6.23 -23.98
N GLY A 185 -4.63 6.21 -24.07
CA GLY A 185 -5.42 5.06 -24.50
C GLY A 185 -5.56 5.04 -26.03
N ALA A 186 -5.94 3.86 -26.61
CA ALA A 186 -6.28 3.77 -28.02
C ALA A 186 -7.31 4.86 -28.39
N ALA A 187 -6.98 5.71 -29.35
CA ALA A 187 -7.80 6.81 -29.85
C ALA A 187 -7.83 8.12 -29.04
N GLY A 188 -6.80 8.45 -28.23
CA GLY A 188 -6.70 9.78 -27.61
C GLY A 188 -7.73 10.05 -26.50
N ARG A 189 -8.32 9.02 -25.89
CA ARG A 189 -9.34 9.16 -24.83
C ARG A 189 -8.72 8.97 -23.45
N GLN A 190 -9.26 9.68 -22.45
CA GLN A 190 -9.01 9.41 -21.04
C GLN A 190 -9.39 7.96 -20.71
N GLY A 191 -8.65 7.31 -19.79
CA GLY A 191 -8.98 5.95 -19.43
C GLY A 191 -7.91 5.23 -18.61
N TRP A 192 -8.16 3.95 -18.37
CA TRP A 192 -7.28 3.09 -17.59
C TRP A 192 -6.17 2.47 -18.45
N ARG A 193 -4.97 2.48 -17.91
CA ARG A 193 -3.81 1.75 -18.43
C ARG A 193 -3.35 0.72 -17.40
N VAL A 194 -3.16 -0.52 -17.83
CA VAL A 194 -2.57 -1.57 -17.00
C VAL A 194 -1.06 -1.32 -16.89
N LEU A 195 -0.57 -1.04 -15.69
CA LEU A 195 0.86 -0.94 -15.39
C LEU A 195 1.44 -2.30 -14.98
N ARG A 196 0.63 -3.13 -14.31
CA ARG A 196 1.00 -4.47 -13.88
C ARG A 196 -0.24 -5.33 -13.72
N GLN A 197 -0.24 -6.49 -14.35
CA GLN A 197 -1.20 -7.54 -14.03
C GLN A 197 -0.75 -8.26 -12.75
N GLY A 198 -1.69 -8.45 -11.84
CA GLY A 198 -1.46 -9.12 -10.55
C GLY A 198 -2.67 -9.95 -10.14
N ALA A 199 -2.98 -10.00 -8.85
CA ALA A 199 -4.01 -10.88 -8.30
C ALA A 199 -5.47 -10.47 -8.64
N PHE A 200 -5.73 -9.19 -8.97
CA PHE A 200 -7.07 -8.76 -9.41
C PHE A 200 -7.26 -9.11 -10.89
N VAL A 201 -8.30 -9.89 -11.18
CA VAL A 201 -8.70 -10.21 -12.56
C VAL A 201 -9.48 -9.02 -13.13
N LEU A 202 -8.97 -8.47 -14.22
CA LEU A 202 -9.60 -7.32 -14.87
C LEU A 202 -10.90 -7.75 -15.56
N PRO A 203 -11.95 -6.92 -15.53
CA PRO A 203 -13.15 -7.15 -16.32
C PRO A 203 -12.84 -6.96 -17.82
N ASP A 204 -13.65 -7.56 -18.68
CA ASP A 204 -13.48 -7.46 -20.15
C ASP A 204 -13.54 -6.01 -20.65
N ARG A 205 -14.26 -5.15 -19.94
CA ARG A 205 -14.34 -3.70 -20.21
C ARG A 205 -14.07 -2.93 -18.91
N LEU A 206 -13.12 -2.02 -18.98
CA LEU A 206 -12.83 -1.08 -17.90
C LEU A 206 -13.83 0.09 -17.97
N PRO A 207 -14.34 0.56 -16.81
CA PRO A 207 -15.28 1.68 -16.75
C PRO A 207 -14.69 3.00 -17.18
#